data_dd6790c1e3aad8def5b969a64b8d906d
#
_entry.id   dd6790c1e3aad8def5b969a64b8d906d
#
_cell.length_a   1.000
_cell.length_b   1.000
_cell.length_c   1.000
_cell.angle_alpha   90.00
_cell.angle_beta   90.00
_cell.angle_gamma   90.00
#
_symmetry.space_group_name_H-M   'P 1'
#
loop_
_entity.id
_entity.type
_entity.pdbx_description
1 polymer ?
#
loop_
_entity_poly.entity_id
_entity_poly.type
_entity_poly.pdbx_seq_one_letter_code
_entity_poly.pdbx_strand_id
1 'polypeptide(L)'
;MFLPGFRSDMNGIKATALAGHCRTRNHPFLRFDYFGHGASSGDFRAGTIGRWLDDALAVIDRLTEGPLLLVGSSMGGWIALLAALARPGRVKALIGIAPAPDFTEDLIWGRLDAAQRSELLERGELAAPSAYEADFIPITLGLVEEGRRHLLLRGPIRLSCPVRLLHGMEDPDVPYQTSLRLMERLTGTEAVVELIEDGDHRLSRPQDLTRLFAAVDAMAARFRS
;
A
#
# COMPACT_ATOMS: atom_id res chain seq x y z
N MET A 1 12.45 0.70 1.36
CA MET A 1 11.82 0.34 0.07
C MET A 1 10.43 0.95 0.02
N PHE A 2 10.04 1.57 -1.10
CA PHE A 2 8.71 2.15 -1.30
C PHE A 2 7.84 1.27 -2.20
N LEU A 3 6.59 1.08 -1.82
CA LEU A 3 5.58 0.28 -2.51
C LEU A 3 4.43 1.20 -2.93
N PRO A 4 4.27 1.47 -4.25
CA PRO A 4 3.26 2.39 -4.74
C PRO A 4 1.83 1.83 -4.61
N GLY A 5 0.84 2.72 -4.77
CA GLY A 5 -0.58 2.38 -4.76
C GLY A 5 -1.08 1.83 -6.09
N PHE A 6 -2.35 1.45 -6.10
CA PHE A 6 -3.08 1.01 -7.29
C PHE A 6 -3.05 2.08 -8.39
N ARG A 7 -2.64 1.71 -9.60
CA ARG A 7 -2.40 2.62 -10.75
C ARG A 7 -1.41 3.75 -10.49
N SER A 8 -0.56 3.63 -9.48
CA SER A 8 0.53 4.55 -9.23
C SER A 8 1.85 3.96 -9.71
N ASP A 9 2.86 4.81 -9.84
CA ASP A 9 4.19 4.40 -10.27
C ASP A 9 5.30 4.86 -9.32
N MET A 10 6.52 4.42 -9.59
CA MET A 10 7.70 4.77 -8.79
C MET A 10 8.13 6.23 -8.92
N ASN A 11 7.54 7.02 -9.84
CA ASN A 11 7.84 8.43 -10.06
C ASN A 11 6.81 9.36 -9.39
N GLY A 12 5.82 8.81 -8.70
CA GLY A 12 4.85 9.58 -7.93
C GLY A 12 5.50 10.48 -6.87
N ILE A 13 4.76 11.50 -6.43
CA ILE A 13 5.27 12.56 -5.52
C ILE A 13 5.93 11.97 -4.27
N LYS A 14 5.26 11.04 -3.58
CA LYS A 14 5.79 10.43 -2.35
C LYS A 14 7.07 9.64 -2.60
N ALA A 15 7.10 8.86 -3.67
CA ALA A 15 8.26 8.03 -4.01
C ALA A 15 9.49 8.87 -4.33
N THR A 16 9.32 9.95 -5.11
CA THR A 16 10.40 10.87 -5.49
C THR A 16 10.86 11.73 -4.32
N ALA A 17 9.93 12.22 -3.50
CA ALA A 17 10.24 13.00 -2.30
C ALA A 17 11.04 12.16 -1.28
N LEU A 18 10.61 10.89 -1.04
CA LEU A 18 11.36 9.96 -0.19
C LEU A 18 12.74 9.62 -0.74
N ALA A 19 12.88 9.44 -2.05
CA ALA A 19 14.18 9.22 -2.67
C ALA A 19 15.14 10.40 -2.42
N GLY A 20 14.63 11.64 -2.55
CA GLY A 20 15.37 12.86 -2.20
C GLY A 20 15.77 12.91 -0.72
N HIS A 21 14.81 12.67 0.17
CA HIS A 21 15.04 12.67 1.61
C HIS A 21 16.06 11.61 2.05
N CYS A 22 15.90 10.38 1.59
CA CYS A 22 16.83 9.30 1.91
C CYS A 22 18.26 9.59 1.41
N ARG A 23 18.40 10.19 0.21
CA ARG A 23 19.69 10.60 -0.32
C ARG A 23 20.38 11.62 0.58
N THR A 24 19.67 12.64 1.08
CA THR A 24 20.26 13.65 1.99
C THR A 24 20.66 13.07 3.34
N ARG A 25 20.07 11.93 3.74
CA ARG A 25 20.36 11.20 4.98
C ARG A 25 21.34 10.05 4.79
N ASN A 26 21.84 9.86 3.57
CA ASN A 26 22.70 8.74 3.21
C ASN A 26 22.06 7.36 3.55
N HIS A 27 20.73 7.26 3.36
CA HIS A 27 19.99 6.01 3.50
C HIS A 27 19.79 5.35 2.14
N PRO A 28 20.11 4.04 1.99
CA PRO A 28 19.73 3.29 0.81
C PRO A 28 18.23 3.36 0.58
N PHE A 29 17.81 3.59 -0.65
CA PHE A 29 16.40 3.69 -1.01
C PHE A 29 16.13 2.97 -2.32
N LEU A 30 15.06 2.16 -2.34
CA LEU A 30 14.60 1.45 -3.52
C LEU A 30 13.11 1.75 -3.74
N ARG A 31 12.75 1.98 -5.00
CA ARG A 31 11.39 2.10 -5.51
C ARG A 31 11.29 1.36 -6.83
N PHE A 32 10.15 0.83 -7.16
CA PHE A 32 9.94 0.02 -8.35
C PHE A 32 8.48 0.10 -8.80
N ASP A 33 8.23 -0.37 -10.01
CA ASP A 33 6.89 -0.53 -10.56
C ASP A 33 6.50 -2.00 -10.57
N TYR A 34 5.28 -2.28 -10.14
CA TYR A 34 4.69 -3.62 -10.24
C TYR A 34 4.38 -3.98 -11.69
N PHE A 35 4.16 -5.24 -11.96
CA PHE A 35 3.60 -5.75 -13.22
C PHE A 35 2.41 -4.88 -13.68
N GLY A 36 2.44 -4.42 -14.92
CA GLY A 36 1.40 -3.59 -15.50
C GLY A 36 1.31 -2.16 -14.96
N HIS A 37 2.28 -1.69 -14.15
CA HIS A 37 2.36 -0.31 -13.65
C HIS A 37 3.59 0.41 -14.22
N GLY A 38 3.46 1.72 -14.37
CA GLY A 38 4.57 2.60 -14.72
C GLY A 38 5.38 2.12 -15.93
N ALA A 39 6.68 1.89 -15.75
CA ALA A 39 7.60 1.41 -16.77
C ALA A 39 7.73 -0.12 -16.81
N SER A 40 7.09 -0.85 -15.88
CA SER A 40 7.12 -2.31 -15.89
C SER A 40 6.24 -2.89 -16.99
N SER A 41 6.69 -4.01 -17.56
CA SER A 41 5.93 -4.74 -18.58
C SER A 41 4.65 -5.36 -18.02
N GLY A 42 3.77 -5.77 -18.93
CA GLY A 42 2.53 -6.48 -18.63
C GLY A 42 1.28 -5.63 -18.84
N ASP A 43 0.14 -6.30 -18.85
CA ASP A 43 -1.17 -5.65 -18.89
C ASP A 43 -1.68 -5.47 -17.46
N PHE A 44 -2.01 -4.24 -17.10
CA PHE A 44 -2.60 -3.92 -15.81
C PHE A 44 -3.86 -4.74 -15.49
N ARG A 45 -4.67 -5.07 -16.51
CA ARG A 45 -5.87 -5.90 -16.36
C ARG A 45 -5.58 -7.33 -15.87
N ALA A 46 -4.38 -7.82 -16.13
CA ALA A 46 -3.93 -9.13 -15.64
C ALA A 46 -3.27 -9.07 -14.25
N GLY A 47 -3.22 -7.87 -13.65
CA GLY A 47 -2.66 -7.66 -12.33
C GLY A 47 -3.60 -8.12 -11.22
N THR A 48 -3.03 -8.70 -10.17
CA THR A 48 -3.75 -9.16 -8.97
C THR A 48 -2.92 -8.86 -7.72
N ILE A 49 -3.52 -8.94 -6.55
CA ILE A 49 -2.83 -8.72 -5.27
C ILE A 49 -1.67 -9.70 -5.11
N GLY A 50 -1.88 -10.97 -5.41
CA GLY A 50 -0.83 -12.00 -5.35
C GLY A 50 0.29 -11.74 -6.34
N ARG A 51 -0.02 -11.34 -7.59
CA ARG A 51 1.00 -10.99 -8.58
C ARG A 51 1.89 -9.83 -8.11
N TRP A 52 1.28 -8.76 -7.60
CA TRP A 52 2.04 -7.60 -7.10
C TRP A 52 2.79 -7.90 -5.81
N LEU A 53 2.28 -8.82 -4.98
CA LEU A 53 3.03 -9.35 -3.84
C LEU A 53 4.27 -10.13 -4.31
N ASP A 54 4.14 -10.98 -5.31
CA ASP A 54 5.27 -11.73 -5.88
C ASP A 54 6.34 -10.81 -6.45
N ASP A 55 5.95 -9.73 -7.13
CA ASP A 55 6.88 -8.70 -7.60
C ASP A 55 7.62 -8.04 -6.42
N ALA A 56 6.90 -7.66 -5.36
CA ALA A 56 7.51 -7.08 -4.17
C ALA A 56 8.48 -8.05 -3.48
N LEU A 57 8.11 -9.32 -3.36
CA LEU A 57 8.96 -10.36 -2.78
C LEU A 57 10.20 -10.62 -3.65
N ALA A 58 10.04 -10.64 -4.98
CA ALA A 58 11.18 -10.78 -5.89
C ALA A 58 12.18 -9.62 -5.76
N VAL A 59 11.68 -8.39 -5.60
CA VAL A 59 12.52 -7.21 -5.34
C VAL A 59 13.23 -7.32 -3.99
N ILE A 60 12.51 -7.72 -2.93
CA ILE A 60 13.08 -7.93 -1.60
C ILE A 60 14.20 -8.97 -1.65
N ASP A 61 13.95 -10.10 -2.28
CA ASP A 61 14.84 -11.25 -2.24
C ASP A 61 16.08 -11.12 -3.15
N ARG A 62 15.92 -10.39 -4.28
CA ARG A 62 16.96 -10.34 -5.32
C ARG A 62 17.69 -9.00 -5.42
N LEU A 63 17.07 -7.91 -4.99
CA LEU A 63 17.59 -6.55 -5.19
C LEU A 63 17.89 -5.81 -3.89
N THR A 64 17.64 -6.45 -2.73
CA THR A 64 17.94 -5.85 -1.43
C THR A 64 18.64 -6.83 -0.50
N GLU A 65 19.49 -6.28 0.38
CA GLU A 65 20.18 -7.02 1.43
C GLU A 65 19.87 -6.41 2.81
N GLY A 66 20.07 -7.21 3.88
CA GLY A 66 19.92 -6.76 5.27
C GLY A 66 18.48 -6.39 5.67
N PRO A 67 18.32 -5.62 6.75
CA PRO A 67 17.02 -5.23 7.29
C PRO A 67 16.33 -4.19 6.40
N LEU A 68 15.01 -4.26 6.31
CA LEU A 68 14.17 -3.39 5.48
C LEU A 68 13.15 -2.62 6.31
N LEU A 69 13.03 -1.32 5.99
CA LEU A 69 11.84 -0.51 6.24
C LEU A 69 10.98 -0.50 4.98
N LEU A 70 9.76 -1.01 5.06
CA LEU A 70 8.78 -0.90 3.98
C LEU A 70 7.91 0.33 4.20
N VAL A 71 7.72 1.11 3.14
CA VAL A 71 6.80 2.25 3.11
C VAL A 71 5.80 1.98 2.00
N GLY A 72 4.55 1.69 2.36
CA GLY A 72 3.49 1.36 1.41
C GLY A 72 2.38 2.40 1.40
N SER A 73 1.97 2.85 0.21
CA SER A 73 0.87 3.79 0.04
C SER A 73 -0.36 3.09 -0.52
N SER A 74 -1.53 3.24 0.11
CA SER A 74 -2.80 2.68 -0.35
C SER A 74 -2.70 1.15 -0.55
N MET A 75 -2.93 0.60 -1.75
CA MET A 75 -2.66 -0.80 -2.09
C MET A 75 -1.25 -1.24 -1.69
N GLY A 76 -0.25 -0.39 -1.90
CA GLY A 76 1.14 -0.67 -1.49
C GLY A 76 1.27 -0.91 0.02
N GLY A 77 0.39 -0.33 0.85
CA GLY A 77 0.28 -0.63 2.27
C GLY A 77 -0.19 -2.07 2.54
N TRP A 78 -1.14 -2.57 1.74
CA TRP A 78 -1.57 -3.96 1.82
C TRP A 78 -0.45 -4.92 1.39
N ILE A 79 0.19 -4.64 0.25
CA ILE A 79 1.33 -5.43 -0.22
C ILE A 79 2.49 -5.42 0.81
N ALA A 80 2.76 -4.27 1.45
CA ALA A 80 3.79 -4.17 2.50
C ALA A 80 3.47 -5.06 3.72
N LEU A 81 2.21 -5.12 4.16
CA LEU A 81 1.76 -6.01 5.24
C LEU A 81 1.95 -7.48 4.86
N LEU A 82 1.51 -7.88 3.66
CA LEU A 82 1.68 -9.24 3.14
C LEU A 82 3.16 -9.62 3.02
N ALA A 83 3.99 -8.70 2.51
CA ALA A 83 5.43 -8.91 2.40
C ALA A 83 6.11 -9.03 3.77
N ALA A 84 5.69 -8.25 4.77
CA ALA A 84 6.19 -8.34 6.14
C ALA A 84 5.84 -9.70 6.77
N LEU A 85 4.63 -10.21 6.52
CA LEU A 85 4.22 -11.56 6.96
C LEU A 85 5.03 -12.65 6.27
N ALA A 86 5.32 -12.50 4.98
CA ALA A 86 6.09 -13.47 4.19
C ALA A 86 7.60 -13.43 4.47
N ARG A 87 8.14 -12.30 4.94
CA ARG A 87 9.59 -12.08 5.20
C ARG A 87 9.85 -11.45 6.58
N PRO A 88 9.41 -12.07 7.69
CA PRO A 88 9.53 -11.49 9.04
C PRO A 88 10.98 -11.30 9.48
N GLY A 89 11.92 -12.11 8.93
CA GLY A 89 13.36 -11.96 9.17
C GLY A 89 13.97 -10.71 8.51
N ARG A 90 13.38 -10.24 7.41
CA ARG A 90 13.89 -9.13 6.59
C ARG A 90 13.21 -7.80 6.92
N VAL A 91 11.89 -7.80 7.07
CA VAL A 91 11.14 -6.56 7.33
C VAL A 91 11.20 -6.22 8.82
N LYS A 92 11.84 -5.11 9.14
CA LYS A 92 12.11 -4.66 10.51
C LYS A 92 11.29 -3.44 10.94
N ALA A 93 10.63 -2.77 10.00
CA ALA A 93 9.64 -1.74 10.26
C ALA A 93 8.71 -1.56 9.06
N LEU A 94 7.50 -1.04 9.30
CA LEU A 94 6.51 -0.77 8.28
C LEU A 94 5.87 0.60 8.49
N ILE A 95 5.74 1.37 7.42
CA ILE A 95 4.94 2.60 7.37
C ILE A 95 3.86 2.41 6.32
N GLY A 96 2.59 2.58 6.72
CA GLY A 96 1.44 2.63 5.83
C GLY A 96 0.94 4.07 5.66
N ILE A 97 0.77 4.52 4.42
CA ILE A 97 0.20 5.83 4.08
C ILE A 97 -1.17 5.57 3.46
N ALA A 98 -2.23 5.97 4.17
CA ALA A 98 -3.61 5.64 3.80
C ALA A 98 -3.75 4.18 3.33
N PRO A 99 -3.23 3.19 4.13
CA PRO A 99 -3.17 1.80 3.69
C PRO A 99 -4.57 1.25 3.43
N ALA A 100 -4.68 0.46 2.35
CA ALA A 100 -5.95 -0.10 1.90
C ALA A 100 -5.94 -1.64 1.90
N PRO A 101 -5.68 -2.31 3.05
CA PRO A 101 -5.84 -3.75 3.09
C PRO A 101 -7.28 -4.14 2.77
N ASP A 102 -7.46 -5.26 2.07
CA ASP A 102 -8.75 -5.83 1.70
C ASP A 102 -9.62 -4.92 0.78
N PHE A 103 -9.03 -3.88 0.14
CA PHE A 103 -9.80 -2.90 -0.63
C PHE A 103 -10.61 -3.53 -1.77
N THR A 104 -10.13 -4.61 -2.36
CA THR A 104 -10.82 -5.31 -3.46
C THR A 104 -12.16 -5.88 -3.02
N GLU A 105 -12.25 -6.34 -1.77
CA GLU A 105 -13.49 -6.84 -1.18
C GLU A 105 -14.30 -5.73 -0.51
N ASP A 106 -13.67 -4.94 0.37
CA ASP A 106 -14.38 -4.00 1.24
C ASP A 106 -14.76 -2.69 0.51
N LEU A 107 -13.90 -2.20 -0.38
CA LEU A 107 -14.09 -0.90 -1.03
C LEU A 107 -14.50 -1.00 -2.49
N ILE A 108 -14.18 -2.09 -3.19
CA ILE A 108 -14.66 -2.34 -4.54
C ILE A 108 -15.92 -3.19 -4.48
N TRP A 109 -15.81 -4.48 -4.27
CA TRP A 109 -16.94 -5.41 -4.31
C TRP A 109 -18.06 -5.03 -3.33
N GLY A 110 -17.70 -4.64 -2.12
CA GLY A 110 -18.66 -4.24 -1.08
C GLY A 110 -19.47 -2.99 -1.41
N ARG A 111 -18.99 -2.12 -2.30
CA ARG A 111 -19.67 -0.89 -2.72
C ARG A 111 -20.46 -1.05 -4.02
N LEU A 112 -20.26 -2.13 -4.79
CA LEU A 112 -21.02 -2.38 -6.01
C LEU A 112 -22.49 -2.68 -5.68
N ASP A 113 -23.39 -2.09 -6.44
CA ASP A 113 -24.80 -2.45 -6.42
C ASP A 113 -25.05 -3.78 -7.18
N ALA A 114 -26.30 -4.25 -7.19
CA ALA A 114 -26.63 -5.53 -7.81
C ALA A 114 -26.39 -5.55 -9.33
N ALA A 115 -26.64 -4.44 -10.01
CA ALA A 115 -26.46 -4.33 -11.46
C ALA A 115 -24.97 -4.33 -11.82
N GLN A 116 -24.16 -3.56 -11.08
CA GLN A 116 -22.70 -3.53 -11.24
C GLN A 116 -22.05 -4.88 -10.96
N ARG A 117 -22.53 -5.62 -9.94
CA ARG A 117 -22.04 -6.98 -9.65
C ARG A 117 -22.36 -7.93 -10.79
N SER A 118 -23.61 -7.87 -11.31
CA SER A 118 -24.00 -8.70 -12.47
C SER A 118 -23.12 -8.38 -13.68
N GLU A 119 -22.91 -7.10 -13.98
CA GLU A 119 -22.06 -6.68 -15.08
C GLU A 119 -20.62 -7.19 -14.91
N LEU A 120 -20.03 -7.04 -13.70
CA LEU A 120 -18.68 -7.55 -13.43
C LEU A 120 -18.57 -9.07 -13.60
N LEU A 121 -19.59 -9.81 -13.14
CA LEU A 121 -19.63 -11.27 -13.29
C LEU A 121 -19.80 -11.70 -14.75
N GLU A 122 -20.61 -10.99 -15.55
CA GLU A 122 -20.91 -11.32 -16.94
C GLU A 122 -19.78 -10.93 -17.90
N ARG A 123 -19.20 -9.72 -17.68
CA ARG A 123 -18.19 -9.14 -18.60
C ARG A 123 -16.75 -9.38 -18.16
N GLY A 124 -16.55 -9.77 -16.90
CA GLY A 124 -15.22 -9.96 -16.32
C GLY A 124 -14.51 -8.66 -15.93
N GLU A 125 -15.05 -7.49 -16.29
CA GLU A 125 -14.50 -6.18 -15.88
C GLU A 125 -15.59 -5.10 -15.81
N LEU A 126 -15.29 -4.09 -14.96
CA LEU A 126 -16.05 -2.83 -14.86
C LEU A 126 -15.12 -1.64 -15.08
N ALA A 127 -15.65 -0.60 -15.68
CA ALA A 127 -15.01 0.71 -15.78
C ALA A 127 -15.37 1.56 -14.55
N ALA A 128 -14.48 1.69 -13.58
CA ALA A 128 -14.69 2.55 -12.42
C ALA A 128 -14.24 3.99 -12.71
N PRO A 129 -14.99 5.02 -12.30
CA PRO A 129 -14.53 6.40 -12.40
C PRO A 129 -13.29 6.63 -11.53
N SER A 130 -12.36 7.44 -12.02
CA SER A 130 -11.20 7.88 -11.26
C SER A 130 -11.37 9.34 -10.81
N ALA A 131 -11.05 9.64 -9.56
CA ALA A 131 -10.97 11.02 -9.09
C ALA A 131 -9.67 11.73 -9.56
N TYR A 132 -8.70 10.99 -10.10
CA TYR A 132 -7.35 11.48 -10.38
C TYR A 132 -6.94 11.37 -11.85
N GLU A 133 -7.67 10.64 -12.66
CA GLU A 133 -7.39 10.41 -14.08
C GLU A 133 -8.63 10.72 -14.92
N ALA A 134 -8.40 11.18 -16.16
CA ALA A 134 -9.49 11.43 -17.09
C ALA A 134 -10.14 10.13 -17.59
N ASP A 135 -9.42 9.03 -17.54
CA ASP A 135 -9.87 7.73 -18.01
C ASP A 135 -10.44 6.87 -16.87
N PHE A 136 -11.33 5.95 -17.25
CA PHE A 136 -11.86 4.96 -16.32
C PHE A 136 -10.79 3.94 -15.91
N ILE A 137 -10.87 3.51 -14.65
CA ILE A 137 -10.03 2.44 -14.12
C ILE A 137 -10.70 1.10 -14.39
N PRO A 138 -10.04 0.17 -15.10
CA PRO A 138 -10.57 -1.18 -15.25
C PRO A 138 -10.46 -1.95 -13.92
N ILE A 139 -11.59 -2.38 -13.40
CA ILE A 139 -11.67 -3.29 -12.26
C ILE A 139 -12.05 -4.66 -12.80
N THR A 140 -11.15 -5.62 -12.71
CA THR A 140 -11.39 -6.97 -13.21
C THR A 140 -11.96 -7.88 -12.14
N LEU A 141 -12.78 -8.85 -12.56
CA LEU A 141 -13.27 -9.90 -11.68
C LEU A 141 -12.11 -10.70 -11.08
N GLY A 142 -11.07 -10.96 -11.88
CA GLY A 142 -9.86 -11.66 -11.43
C GLY A 142 -9.14 -10.94 -10.29
N LEU A 143 -9.07 -9.60 -10.32
CA LEU A 143 -8.50 -8.81 -9.21
C LEU A 143 -9.31 -9.01 -7.91
N VAL A 144 -10.64 -9.00 -8.00
CA VAL A 144 -11.52 -9.15 -6.84
C VAL A 144 -11.43 -10.59 -6.28
N GLU A 145 -11.57 -11.59 -7.13
CA GLU A 145 -11.56 -12.99 -6.71
C GLU A 145 -10.21 -13.44 -6.14
N GLU A 146 -9.13 -13.03 -6.78
CA GLU A 146 -7.79 -13.35 -6.31
C GLU A 146 -7.45 -12.60 -5.03
N GLY A 147 -7.86 -11.33 -4.90
CA GLY A 147 -7.68 -10.52 -3.70
C GLY A 147 -8.29 -11.15 -2.44
N ARG A 148 -9.37 -11.94 -2.58
CA ARG A 148 -9.99 -12.69 -1.46
C ARG A 148 -9.05 -13.69 -0.79
N ARG A 149 -8.02 -14.15 -1.48
CA ARG A 149 -7.00 -15.06 -0.93
C ARG A 149 -6.02 -14.35 0.00
N HIS A 150 -6.01 -13.03 0.00
CA HIS A 150 -5.05 -12.19 0.70
C HIS A 150 -5.67 -11.30 1.78
N LEU A 151 -6.95 -11.52 2.13
CA LEU A 151 -7.66 -10.73 3.12
C LEU A 151 -6.97 -10.80 4.48
N LEU A 152 -6.75 -9.64 5.10
CA LEU A 152 -6.06 -9.50 6.38
C LEU A 152 -6.98 -9.06 7.52
N LEU A 153 -7.99 -8.24 7.22
CA LEU A 153 -8.83 -7.63 8.25
C LEU A 153 -9.91 -8.56 8.83
N ARG A 154 -9.91 -9.84 8.42
CA ARG A 154 -10.87 -10.87 8.89
C ARG A 154 -10.41 -11.58 10.17
N GLY A 155 -9.14 -11.38 10.57
CA GLY A 155 -8.56 -12.04 11.73
C GLY A 155 -7.38 -11.25 12.31
N PRO A 156 -6.68 -11.80 13.32
CA PRO A 156 -5.48 -11.18 13.87
C PRO A 156 -4.32 -11.23 12.87
N ILE A 157 -3.58 -10.12 12.76
CA ILE A 157 -2.40 -9.96 11.90
C ILE A 157 -1.18 -9.96 12.80
N ARG A 158 -0.42 -11.04 12.81
CA ARG A 158 0.76 -11.18 13.67
C ARG A 158 2.00 -10.67 12.96
N LEU A 159 2.44 -9.48 13.34
CA LEU A 159 3.70 -8.89 12.87
C LEU A 159 4.74 -8.84 13.99
N SER A 160 6.01 -8.98 13.62
CA SER A 160 7.16 -8.89 14.54
C SER A 160 7.92 -7.57 14.42
N CYS A 161 7.45 -6.64 13.61
CA CYS A 161 8.09 -5.34 13.37
C CYS A 161 7.15 -4.18 13.71
N PRO A 162 7.65 -3.04 14.23
CA PRO A 162 6.82 -1.88 14.52
C PRO A 162 6.14 -1.34 13.27
N VAL A 163 4.91 -0.84 13.47
CA VAL A 163 4.06 -0.31 12.41
C VAL A 163 3.67 1.14 12.72
N ARG A 164 3.78 2.01 11.72
CA ARG A 164 3.26 3.37 11.78
C ARG A 164 2.32 3.61 10.60
N LEU A 165 1.13 4.10 10.90
CA LEU A 165 0.10 4.40 9.91
C LEU A 165 -0.16 5.91 9.89
N LEU A 166 -0.12 6.51 8.71
CA LEU A 166 -0.49 7.91 8.46
C LEU A 166 -1.77 7.90 7.63
N HIS A 167 -2.84 8.58 8.08
CA HIS A 167 -4.11 8.57 7.37
C HIS A 167 -4.79 9.92 7.44
N GLY A 168 -5.24 10.43 6.27
CA GLY A 168 -6.04 11.63 6.18
C GLY A 168 -7.48 11.37 6.60
N MET A 169 -8.07 12.27 7.37
CA MET A 169 -9.47 12.12 7.80
C MET A 169 -10.46 12.57 6.72
N GLU A 170 -10.01 13.34 5.71
CA GLU A 170 -10.77 13.72 4.53
C GLU A 170 -10.48 12.83 3.31
N ASP A 171 -10.00 11.59 3.54
CA ASP A 171 -9.74 10.60 2.49
C ASP A 171 -11.05 10.08 1.88
N PRO A 172 -11.36 10.41 0.60
CA PRO A 172 -12.59 9.97 -0.06
C PRO A 172 -12.53 8.52 -0.56
N ASP A 173 -11.34 7.97 -0.74
CA ASP A 173 -11.12 6.65 -1.35
C ASP A 173 -11.10 5.55 -0.29
N VAL A 174 -10.27 5.74 0.73
CA VAL A 174 -10.09 4.80 1.84
C VAL A 174 -10.48 5.47 3.16
N PRO A 175 -11.58 5.09 3.79
CA PRO A 175 -11.96 5.66 5.08
C PRO A 175 -10.86 5.46 6.12
N TYR A 176 -10.51 6.49 6.90
CA TYR A 176 -9.46 6.41 7.92
C TYR A 176 -9.74 5.34 8.99
N GLN A 177 -11.01 4.94 9.14
CA GLN A 177 -11.42 3.82 9.97
C GLN A 177 -10.75 2.50 9.57
N THR A 178 -10.32 2.38 8.30
CA THR A 178 -9.53 1.23 7.82
C THR A 178 -8.21 1.12 8.59
N SER A 179 -7.52 2.23 8.84
CA SER A 179 -6.29 2.24 9.65
C SER A 179 -6.56 1.92 11.12
N LEU A 180 -7.66 2.38 11.69
CA LEU A 180 -8.05 2.03 13.06
C LEU A 180 -8.36 0.53 13.16
N ARG A 181 -9.15 -0.01 12.24
CA ARG A 181 -9.44 -1.44 12.15
C ARG A 181 -8.17 -2.28 11.93
N LEU A 182 -7.24 -1.80 11.09
CA LEU A 182 -5.95 -2.45 10.90
C LEU A 182 -5.17 -2.50 12.22
N MET A 183 -5.07 -1.38 12.94
CA MET A 183 -4.40 -1.32 14.24
C MET A 183 -5.01 -2.31 15.26
N GLU A 184 -6.33 -2.45 15.30
CA GLU A 184 -7.04 -3.40 16.16
C GLU A 184 -6.71 -4.87 15.83
N ARG A 185 -6.39 -5.17 14.56
CA ARG A 185 -6.02 -6.51 14.10
C ARG A 185 -4.55 -6.85 14.29
N LEU A 186 -3.69 -5.83 14.40
CA LEU A 186 -2.26 -6.03 14.60
C LEU A 186 -1.98 -6.63 15.98
N THR A 187 -1.18 -7.70 16.00
CA THR A 187 -0.77 -8.39 17.22
C THR A 187 0.74 -8.66 17.19
N GLY A 188 1.37 -8.69 18.38
CA GLY A 188 2.80 -8.98 18.51
C GLY A 188 3.73 -7.84 18.12
N THR A 189 3.17 -6.62 17.95
CA THR A 189 3.95 -5.45 17.55
C THR A 189 3.48 -4.16 18.22
N GLU A 190 4.36 -3.16 18.20
CA GLU A 190 4.00 -1.76 18.49
C GLU A 190 3.38 -1.15 17.25
N ALA A 191 2.16 -0.64 17.36
CA ALA A 191 1.47 0.06 16.29
C ALA A 191 1.04 1.46 16.71
N VAL A 192 1.22 2.45 15.83
CA VAL A 192 0.78 3.84 16.02
C VAL A 192 0.04 4.28 14.78
N VAL A 193 -1.11 4.93 14.98
CA VAL A 193 -1.87 5.62 13.92
C VAL A 193 -1.80 7.11 14.16
N GLU A 194 -1.40 7.86 13.15
CA GLU A 194 -1.46 9.32 13.09
C GLU A 194 -2.57 9.71 12.12
N LEU A 195 -3.63 10.31 12.64
CA LEU A 195 -4.73 10.86 11.85
C LEU A 195 -4.46 12.33 11.55
N ILE A 196 -4.59 12.71 10.28
CA ILE A 196 -4.37 14.07 9.79
C ILE A 196 -5.73 14.65 9.43
N GLU A 197 -6.23 15.60 10.22
CA GLU A 197 -7.60 16.13 10.15
C GLU A 197 -7.97 16.60 8.74
N ASP A 198 -7.14 17.42 8.11
CA ASP A 198 -7.32 17.98 6.77
C ASP A 198 -6.61 17.17 5.66
N GLY A 199 -6.22 15.91 5.95
CA GLY A 199 -5.49 15.06 5.03
C GLY A 199 -6.41 14.35 4.04
N ASP A 200 -6.02 14.36 2.77
CA ASP A 200 -6.63 13.59 1.69
C ASP A 200 -6.01 12.18 1.55
N HIS A 201 -6.49 11.39 0.58
CA HIS A 201 -5.93 10.06 0.27
C HIS A 201 -4.44 10.10 -0.12
N ARG A 202 -4.02 11.16 -0.79
CA ARG A 202 -2.67 11.26 -1.33
C ARG A 202 -1.62 11.55 -0.26
N LEU A 203 -1.97 12.35 0.76
CA LEU A 203 -1.03 12.83 1.78
C LEU A 203 0.30 13.26 1.14
N SER A 204 0.22 14.17 0.18
CA SER A 204 1.35 14.58 -0.66
C SER A 204 1.66 16.07 -0.60
N ARG A 205 0.95 16.83 0.27
CA ARG A 205 1.24 18.24 0.52
C ARG A 205 2.58 18.36 1.28
N PRO A 206 3.26 19.51 1.25
CA PRO A 206 4.55 19.69 1.94
C PRO A 206 4.53 19.28 3.41
N GLN A 207 3.46 19.62 4.15
CA GLN A 207 3.30 19.22 5.56
C GLN A 207 3.12 17.70 5.73
N ASP A 208 2.43 17.03 4.80
CA ASP A 208 2.23 15.57 4.84
C ASP A 208 3.56 14.84 4.57
N LEU A 209 4.33 15.33 3.60
CA LEU A 209 5.67 14.81 3.31
C LEU A 209 6.62 15.00 4.50
N THR A 210 6.53 16.13 5.21
CA THR A 210 7.32 16.37 6.43
C THR A 210 7.01 15.33 7.52
N ARG A 211 5.72 14.98 7.72
CA ARG A 211 5.30 13.92 8.65
C ARG A 211 5.84 12.55 8.21
N LEU A 212 5.74 12.25 6.92
CA LEU A 212 6.27 11.01 6.36
C LEU A 212 7.79 10.89 6.57
N PHE A 213 8.55 11.97 6.34
CA PHE A 213 9.99 11.99 6.55
C PHE A 213 10.35 11.76 8.01
N ALA A 214 9.64 12.42 8.94
CA ALA A 214 9.83 12.22 10.37
C ALA A 214 9.54 10.75 10.77
N ALA A 215 8.49 10.15 10.23
CA ALA A 215 8.17 8.75 10.47
C ALA A 215 9.27 7.81 9.95
N VAL A 216 9.80 8.07 8.75
CA VAL A 216 10.90 7.29 8.16
C VAL A 216 12.18 7.43 9.00
N ASP A 217 12.55 8.64 9.41
CA ASP A 217 13.74 8.88 10.23
C ASP A 217 13.63 8.17 11.59
N ALA A 218 12.46 8.26 12.25
CA ALA A 218 12.21 7.60 13.53
C ALA A 218 12.29 6.08 13.42
N MET A 219 11.74 5.48 12.35
CA MET A 219 11.80 4.05 12.14
C MET A 219 13.20 3.56 11.73
N ALA A 220 13.91 4.33 10.88
CA ALA A 220 15.27 4.00 10.45
C ALA A 220 16.29 4.06 11.61
N ALA A 221 16.08 4.94 12.57
CA ALA A 221 16.94 5.03 13.76
C ALA A 221 16.95 3.72 14.58
N ARG A 222 15.87 2.95 14.55
CA ARG A 222 15.74 1.66 15.25
C ARG A 222 16.60 0.53 14.65
N PHE A 223 17.16 0.71 13.45
CA PHE A 223 18.07 -0.27 12.83
C PHE A 223 19.54 -0.08 13.25
N ARG A 224 19.85 1.02 13.94
CA ARG A 224 21.21 1.35 14.36
C ARG A 224 21.51 0.94 15.81
N SER A 225 20.48 0.52 16.53
CA SER A 225 20.55 -0.02 17.90
C SER A 225 20.57 -1.55 17.89
#